data_a47211ca2d18d8e853df971dbcde50ac
#
_entry.id   a47211ca2d18d8e853df971dbcde50ac
#
_cell.length_a   1.000
_cell.length_b   1.000
_cell.length_c   1.000
_cell.angle_alpha   90.00
_cell.angle_beta   90.00
_cell.angle_gamma   90.00
#
_symmetry.space_group_name_H-M   'P 1'
#
loop_
_entity.id
_entity.type
_entity.pdbx_description
1 polymer ?
#
loop_
_entity_poly.entity_id
_entity_poly.type
_entity_poly.pdbx_seq_one_letter_code
_entity_poly.pdbx_strand_id
1 'polypeptide(L)'
;MQEKLDQWINWVEYDELREGRHNAPHNILGLHDFGKGQIFTVYRPEAKAVTVTDMRGNHPTELEEVEPGSGFFGKYVETRKKLKAPYLLNIKYGEDDVVVTADPYCFAPQISSLDLYLFAEGKHYQIFDKLGAHPMEINGVKGTYFAVWAPHARAVSVVGNFNMWDGRLHPMRTLEVSGVYELFIPGVEPWAVYKYQILTRTDEILMKADPYANCAELRPNNASVVADLRGFRWTDRKWMT
;
A
#
# COMPACT_ATOMS: atom_id res chain seq x y z
N MET A 1 -18.40 22.00 3.71
CA MET A 1 -17.80 20.67 3.55
C MET A 1 -16.29 20.74 3.49
N GLN A 2 -15.74 21.65 2.70
CA GLN A 2 -14.30 21.91 2.58
C GLN A 2 -13.66 22.23 3.97
N GLU A 3 -14.27 23.13 4.74
CA GLU A 3 -13.79 23.52 6.06
C GLU A 3 -13.54 22.33 7.04
N LYS A 4 -14.35 21.25 6.96
CA LYS A 4 -14.14 20.05 7.79
C LYS A 4 -13.00 19.17 7.27
N LEU A 5 -12.79 19.14 5.97
CA LEU A 5 -11.65 18.47 5.36
C LEU A 5 -10.35 19.20 5.73
N ASP A 6 -10.35 20.53 5.62
CA ASP A 6 -9.20 21.37 6.00
C ASP A 6 -8.85 21.27 7.49
N GLN A 7 -9.84 21.11 8.37
CA GLN A 7 -9.63 20.88 9.80
C GLN A 7 -9.04 19.48 10.09
N TRP A 8 -9.30 18.51 9.24
CA TRP A 8 -8.82 17.14 9.45
C TRP A 8 -7.42 16.92 8.87
N ILE A 9 -7.10 17.57 7.73
CA ILE A 9 -5.79 17.41 7.08
C ILE A 9 -4.68 17.95 8.00
N ASN A 10 -3.73 17.07 8.31
CA ASN A 10 -2.45 17.49 8.86
C ASN A 10 -1.54 17.90 7.70
N TRP A 11 -1.33 19.20 7.53
CA TRP A 11 -0.57 19.75 6.42
C TRP A 11 0.91 19.33 6.41
N VAL A 12 1.49 19.00 7.57
CA VAL A 12 2.85 18.47 7.67
C VAL A 12 2.89 17.06 7.07
N GLU A 13 1.94 16.20 7.42
CA GLU A 13 1.82 14.84 6.85
C GLU A 13 1.50 14.88 5.35
N TYR A 14 0.70 15.86 4.92
CA TYR A 14 0.41 16.10 3.50
C TYR A 14 1.68 16.43 2.70
N ASP A 15 2.53 17.35 3.19
CA ASP A 15 3.80 17.69 2.55
C ASP A 15 4.77 16.48 2.54
N GLU A 16 4.87 15.75 3.65
CA GLU A 16 5.69 14.54 3.72
C GLU A 16 5.22 13.46 2.73
N LEU A 17 3.90 13.31 2.55
CA LEU A 17 3.34 12.36 1.59
C LEU A 17 3.72 12.73 0.15
N ARG A 18 3.56 13.99 -0.24
CA ARG A 18 3.90 14.50 -1.57
C ARG A 18 5.38 14.37 -1.90
N GLU A 19 6.24 14.53 -0.89
CA GLU A 19 7.69 14.40 -1.00
C GLU A 19 8.19 12.95 -0.88
N GLY A 20 7.28 11.98 -0.67
CA GLY A 20 7.63 10.57 -0.49
C GLY A 20 8.39 10.28 0.81
N ARG A 21 8.19 11.11 1.83
CA ARG A 21 8.86 11.01 3.14
C ARG A 21 7.98 10.46 4.25
N HIS A 22 6.69 10.25 3.96
CA HIS A 22 5.72 9.80 4.95
C HIS A 22 5.87 8.31 5.25
N ASN A 23 5.93 7.94 6.54
CA ASN A 23 6.09 6.56 7.00
C ASN A 23 4.83 5.96 7.66
N ALA A 24 3.75 6.72 7.71
CA ALA A 24 2.46 6.29 8.23
C ALA A 24 1.29 6.74 7.33
N PRO A 25 1.31 6.40 6.01
CA PRO A 25 0.36 6.95 5.04
C PRO A 25 -1.10 6.64 5.38
N HIS A 26 -1.38 5.57 6.11
CA HIS A 26 -2.73 5.23 6.57
C HIS A 26 -3.33 6.25 7.56
N ASN A 27 -2.54 7.16 8.13
CA ASN A 27 -3.06 8.23 8.97
C ASN A 27 -3.77 9.31 8.15
N ILE A 28 -3.28 9.54 6.93
CA ILE A 28 -3.77 10.61 6.05
C ILE A 28 -4.48 10.08 4.80
N LEU A 29 -4.22 8.86 4.36
CA LEU A 29 -4.87 8.23 3.20
C LEU A 29 -5.92 7.23 3.63
N GLY A 30 -6.94 7.07 2.79
CA GLY A 30 -8.00 6.10 3.01
C GLY A 30 -9.30 6.71 3.50
N LEU A 31 -10.04 5.92 4.26
CA LEU A 31 -11.35 6.24 4.81
C LEU A 31 -11.26 6.40 6.32
N HIS A 32 -11.63 7.58 6.81
CA HIS A 32 -11.58 7.92 8.22
C HIS A 32 -12.93 8.38 8.74
N ASP A 33 -13.27 7.97 9.96
CA ASP A 33 -14.44 8.49 10.66
C ASP A 33 -14.10 9.87 11.25
N PHE A 34 -14.92 10.88 10.95
CA PHE A 34 -14.74 12.23 11.47
C PHE A 34 -16.08 12.90 11.77
N GLY A 35 -16.27 13.34 13.00
CA GLY A 35 -17.51 13.99 13.44
C GLY A 35 -18.75 13.12 13.20
N LYS A 36 -19.72 13.65 12.45
CA LYS A 36 -20.96 12.95 12.10
C LYS A 36 -20.91 12.22 10.73
N GLY A 37 -19.71 12.07 10.16
CA GLY A 37 -19.55 11.54 8.81
C GLY A 37 -18.24 10.80 8.63
N GLN A 38 -17.77 10.79 7.39
CA GLN A 38 -16.52 10.17 6.97
C GLN A 38 -15.73 11.12 6.09
N ILE A 39 -14.40 10.98 6.15
CA ILE A 39 -13.48 11.64 5.24
C ILE A 39 -12.84 10.59 4.36
N PHE A 40 -12.82 10.85 3.07
CA PHE A 40 -12.08 10.09 2.05
C PHE A 40 -10.89 10.93 1.61
N THR A 41 -9.72 10.34 1.58
CA THR A 41 -8.51 10.97 1.06
C THR A 41 -7.71 9.99 0.22
N VAL A 42 -7.26 10.45 -0.94
CA VAL A 42 -6.55 9.64 -1.93
C VAL A 42 -5.44 10.49 -2.54
N TYR A 43 -4.24 9.95 -2.60
CA TYR A 43 -3.13 10.57 -3.32
C TYR A 43 -2.85 9.82 -4.62
N ARG A 44 -3.09 10.49 -5.74
CA ARG A 44 -2.84 9.98 -7.10
C ARG A 44 -2.32 11.11 -7.97
N PRO A 45 -0.99 11.31 -8.01
CA PRO A 45 -0.37 12.26 -8.93
C PRO A 45 -0.89 12.05 -10.35
N GLU A 46 -1.09 13.13 -11.08
CA GLU A 46 -1.54 13.16 -12.47
C GLU A 46 -3.00 12.69 -12.72
N ALA A 47 -3.71 12.18 -11.72
CA ALA A 47 -5.12 11.88 -11.85
C ALA A 47 -5.92 13.17 -12.06
N LYS A 48 -6.91 13.11 -12.97
CA LYS A 48 -7.83 14.23 -13.27
C LYS A 48 -9.09 14.20 -12.43
N ALA A 49 -9.49 13.01 -11.99
CA ALA A 49 -10.63 12.82 -11.11
C ALA A 49 -10.53 11.50 -10.35
N VAL A 50 -11.08 11.47 -9.15
CA VAL A 50 -11.19 10.27 -8.32
C VAL A 50 -12.62 10.14 -7.80
N THR A 51 -13.21 8.96 -7.97
CA THR A 51 -14.54 8.64 -7.44
C THR A 51 -14.45 7.40 -6.56
N VAL A 52 -15.02 7.45 -5.37
CA VAL A 52 -15.15 6.31 -4.46
C VAL A 52 -16.50 5.65 -4.64
N THR A 53 -16.52 4.30 -4.67
CA THR A 53 -17.76 3.51 -4.71
C THR A 53 -17.67 2.33 -3.74
N ASP A 54 -18.80 1.70 -3.40
CA ASP A 54 -18.78 0.42 -2.73
C ASP A 54 -18.19 -0.69 -3.64
N MET A 55 -17.93 -1.88 -3.10
CA MET A 55 -17.37 -3.00 -3.87
C MET A 55 -18.26 -3.49 -5.02
N ARG A 56 -19.51 -3.00 -5.13
CA ARG A 56 -20.43 -3.29 -6.23
C ARG A 56 -20.53 -2.16 -7.24
N GLY A 57 -19.74 -1.08 -7.06
CA GLY A 57 -19.78 0.10 -7.90
C GLY A 57 -20.94 1.06 -7.60
N ASN A 58 -21.68 0.86 -6.49
CA ASN A 58 -22.78 1.73 -6.10
C ASN A 58 -22.32 2.90 -5.22
N HIS A 59 -23.23 3.87 -5.03
CA HIS A 59 -23.01 5.03 -4.16
C HIS A 59 -21.75 5.84 -4.51
N PRO A 60 -21.63 6.31 -5.78
CA PRO A 60 -20.46 7.06 -6.20
C PRO A 60 -20.33 8.36 -5.40
N THR A 61 -19.12 8.62 -4.92
CA THR A 61 -18.74 9.85 -4.24
C THR A 61 -17.54 10.44 -4.97
N GLU A 62 -17.73 11.51 -5.69
CA GLU A 62 -16.64 12.24 -6.34
C GLU A 62 -15.83 12.99 -5.30
N LEU A 63 -14.52 12.81 -5.32
CA LEU A 63 -13.58 13.55 -4.48
C LEU A 63 -13.15 14.82 -5.20
N GLU A 64 -12.83 15.83 -4.42
CA GLU A 64 -12.34 17.13 -4.91
C GLU A 64 -10.83 17.20 -4.70
N GLU A 65 -10.12 17.74 -5.68
CA GLU A 65 -8.69 17.97 -5.50
C GLU A 65 -8.48 19.09 -4.47
N VAL A 66 -7.70 18.82 -3.41
CA VAL A 66 -7.54 19.73 -2.28
C VAL A 66 -6.82 21.01 -2.69
N GLU A 67 -5.74 20.85 -3.46
CA GLU A 67 -5.04 21.94 -4.13
C GLU A 67 -4.91 21.60 -5.62
N PRO A 68 -5.24 22.51 -6.53
CA PRO A 68 -5.17 22.25 -7.97
C PRO A 68 -3.79 21.74 -8.41
N GLY A 69 -3.74 20.59 -9.07
CA GLY A 69 -2.53 19.97 -9.57
C GLY A 69 -1.69 19.23 -8.50
N SER A 70 -2.20 19.10 -7.28
CA SER A 70 -1.51 18.37 -6.21
C SER A 70 -1.57 16.86 -6.35
N GLY A 71 -2.61 16.34 -7.01
CA GLY A 71 -2.95 14.92 -7.05
C GLY A 71 -3.48 14.38 -5.72
N PHE A 72 -3.74 15.24 -4.74
CA PHE A 72 -4.34 14.87 -3.47
C PHE A 72 -5.83 15.21 -3.48
N PHE A 73 -6.64 14.17 -3.46
CA PHE A 73 -8.10 14.26 -3.50
C PHE A 73 -8.70 13.96 -2.15
N GLY A 74 -9.74 14.70 -1.78
CA GLY A 74 -10.42 14.48 -0.51
C GLY A 74 -11.86 14.94 -0.51
N LYS A 75 -12.67 14.38 0.39
CA LYS A 75 -14.03 14.82 0.66
C LYS A 75 -14.52 14.41 2.04
N TYR A 76 -15.16 15.34 2.72
CA TYR A 76 -15.97 15.03 3.88
C TYR A 76 -17.42 14.74 3.46
N VAL A 77 -17.96 13.61 3.89
CA VAL A 77 -19.35 13.19 3.64
C VAL A 77 -20.07 13.04 4.97
N GLU A 78 -21.04 13.92 5.25
CA GLU A 78 -21.91 13.75 6.40
C GLU A 78 -22.91 12.65 6.12
N THR A 79 -22.85 11.55 6.86
CA THR A 79 -23.72 10.39 6.62
C THR A 79 -23.95 9.58 7.90
N ARG A 80 -25.19 9.06 8.02
CA ARG A 80 -25.51 8.07 9.05
C ARG A 80 -25.18 6.64 8.58
N LYS A 81 -25.19 6.40 7.26
CA LYS A 81 -24.88 5.12 6.65
C LYS A 81 -23.43 5.17 6.15
N LYS A 82 -22.51 4.76 7.02
CA LYS A 82 -21.08 4.76 6.74
C LYS A 82 -20.70 3.71 5.70
N LEU A 83 -19.86 4.09 4.74
CA LEU A 83 -19.20 3.15 3.86
C LEU A 83 -18.22 2.31 4.69
N LYS A 84 -18.13 1.03 4.38
CA LYS A 84 -17.20 0.10 5.04
C LYS A 84 -16.09 -0.30 4.08
N ALA A 85 -14.89 -0.47 4.62
CA ALA A 85 -13.79 -1.08 3.88
C ALA A 85 -14.04 -2.59 3.64
N PRO A 86 -13.59 -3.16 2.51
CA PRO A 86 -12.96 -2.47 1.38
C PRO A 86 -13.96 -1.72 0.50
N TYR A 87 -13.46 -0.78 -0.29
CA TYR A 87 -14.20 0.01 -1.28
C TYR A 87 -13.34 0.24 -2.52
N LEU A 88 -13.95 0.69 -3.62
CA LEU A 88 -13.27 0.91 -4.89
C LEU A 88 -12.95 2.38 -5.11
N LEU A 89 -11.78 2.62 -5.67
CA LEU A 89 -11.36 3.88 -6.28
C LEU A 89 -11.51 3.75 -7.80
N ASN A 90 -12.21 4.68 -8.42
CA ASN A 90 -12.26 4.87 -9.86
C ASN A 90 -11.42 6.11 -10.16
N ILE A 91 -10.22 5.91 -10.71
CA ILE A 91 -9.21 6.94 -10.93
C ILE A 91 -9.15 7.24 -12.42
N LYS A 92 -9.41 8.48 -12.80
CA LYS A 92 -9.40 8.92 -14.19
C LYS A 92 -8.12 9.71 -14.48
N TYR A 93 -7.29 9.23 -15.40
CA TYR A 93 -6.09 9.91 -15.90
C TYR A 93 -6.32 10.59 -17.24
N GLY A 94 -7.17 10.05 -18.10
CA GLY A 94 -7.56 10.56 -19.41
C GLY A 94 -9.06 10.41 -19.67
N GLU A 95 -9.51 10.67 -20.90
CA GLU A 95 -10.94 10.48 -21.25
C GLU A 95 -11.33 9.00 -21.18
N ASP A 96 -10.51 8.13 -21.75
CA ASP A 96 -10.71 6.68 -21.79
C ASP A 96 -9.80 5.89 -20.85
N ASP A 97 -8.96 6.58 -20.05
CA ASP A 97 -8.03 5.96 -19.11
C ASP A 97 -8.58 6.03 -17.69
N VAL A 98 -9.29 4.97 -17.32
CA VAL A 98 -9.88 4.80 -15.98
C VAL A 98 -9.35 3.53 -15.33
N VAL A 99 -8.70 3.67 -14.19
CA VAL A 99 -8.24 2.57 -13.36
C VAL A 99 -9.22 2.35 -12.21
N VAL A 100 -9.71 1.11 -12.08
CA VAL A 100 -10.58 0.70 -10.97
C VAL A 100 -9.80 -0.25 -10.07
N THR A 101 -9.63 0.10 -8.80
CA THR A 101 -8.91 -0.70 -7.82
C THR A 101 -9.50 -0.52 -6.43
N ALA A 102 -9.33 -1.49 -5.53
CA ALA A 102 -9.59 -1.23 -4.12
C ALA A 102 -8.52 -0.30 -3.54
N ASP A 103 -8.87 0.48 -2.52
CA ASP A 103 -7.90 1.37 -1.87
C ASP A 103 -6.88 0.57 -1.07
N PRO A 104 -5.57 0.68 -1.34
CA PRO A 104 -4.53 0.00 -0.55
C PRO A 104 -4.54 0.38 0.94
N TYR A 105 -4.99 1.58 1.26
CA TYR A 105 -4.94 2.15 2.62
C TYR A 105 -6.15 1.80 3.48
N CYS A 106 -7.07 0.94 3.00
CA CYS A 106 -8.22 0.47 3.76
C CYS A 106 -8.01 -0.88 4.48
N PHE A 107 -6.84 -1.49 4.35
CA PHE A 107 -6.56 -2.82 4.93
C PHE A 107 -5.81 -2.71 6.26
N ALA A 108 -6.24 -3.55 7.22
CA ALA A 108 -5.59 -3.66 8.52
C ALA A 108 -4.18 -4.29 8.42
N PRO A 109 -3.30 -4.07 9.42
CA PRO A 109 -2.01 -4.75 9.50
C PRO A 109 -2.15 -6.27 9.45
N GLN A 110 -1.20 -6.93 8.75
CA GLN A 110 -1.14 -8.39 8.66
C GLN A 110 -0.09 -9.01 9.58
N ILE A 111 0.85 -8.21 10.05
CA ILE A 111 1.83 -8.60 11.08
C ILE A 111 1.27 -8.17 12.44
N SER A 112 1.13 -9.13 13.35
CA SER A 112 0.61 -8.86 14.70
C SER A 112 1.69 -8.32 15.63
N SER A 113 1.30 -7.70 16.74
CA SER A 113 2.25 -7.27 17.79
C SER A 113 3.02 -8.44 18.39
N LEU A 114 2.44 -9.65 18.41
CA LEU A 114 3.17 -10.87 18.81
C LEU A 114 4.26 -11.24 17.81
N ASP A 115 3.98 -11.15 16.49
CA ASP A 115 4.98 -11.39 15.45
C ASP A 115 6.13 -10.39 15.60
N LEU A 116 5.84 -9.11 15.81
CA LEU A 116 6.85 -8.06 16.02
C LEU A 116 7.68 -8.30 17.28
N TYR A 117 7.04 -8.69 18.38
CA TYR A 117 7.73 -9.03 19.61
C TYR A 117 8.69 -10.24 19.43
N LEU A 118 8.21 -11.33 18.83
CA LEU A 118 9.04 -12.51 18.57
C LEU A 118 10.19 -12.21 17.60
N PHE A 119 9.94 -11.33 16.62
CA PHE A 119 10.97 -10.90 15.68
C PHE A 119 12.07 -10.08 16.39
N ALA A 120 11.69 -9.14 17.24
CA ALA A 120 12.62 -8.33 18.03
C ALA A 120 13.48 -9.20 18.99
N GLU A 121 12.88 -10.26 19.56
CA GLU A 121 13.57 -11.25 20.41
C GLU A 121 14.44 -12.23 19.62
N GLY A 122 14.44 -12.20 18.29
CA GLY A 122 15.13 -13.18 17.44
C GLY A 122 14.56 -14.60 17.54
N LYS A 123 13.29 -14.73 17.93
CA LYS A 123 12.60 -16.01 18.16
C LYS A 123 11.51 -16.31 17.14
N HIS A 124 11.31 -15.45 16.14
CA HIS A 124 10.32 -15.68 15.09
C HIS A 124 10.90 -16.53 13.95
N TYR A 125 10.93 -17.85 14.15
CA TYR A 125 11.56 -18.77 13.18
C TYR A 125 10.83 -18.87 11.82
N GLN A 126 9.58 -18.40 11.73
CA GLN A 126 8.77 -18.38 10.50
C GLN A 126 8.52 -16.95 9.98
N ILE A 127 9.46 -16.04 10.27
CA ILE A 127 9.31 -14.64 9.83
C ILE A 127 9.25 -14.50 8.30
N PHE A 128 9.79 -15.47 7.55
CA PHE A 128 9.72 -15.54 6.10
C PHE A 128 8.29 -15.73 5.56
N ASP A 129 7.34 -16.18 6.38
CA ASP A 129 5.90 -16.22 6.04
C ASP A 129 5.23 -14.84 6.21
N LYS A 130 5.95 -13.87 6.75
CA LYS A 130 5.47 -12.52 7.04
C LYS A 130 6.19 -11.45 6.22
N LEU A 131 7.54 -11.48 6.24
CA LEU A 131 8.35 -10.58 5.42
C LEU A 131 8.46 -11.11 3.99
N GLY A 132 8.55 -10.19 3.02
CA GLY A 132 8.56 -10.51 1.61
C GLY A 132 7.30 -10.05 0.89
N ALA A 133 7.04 -10.66 -0.28
CA ALA A 133 5.85 -10.43 -1.09
C ALA A 133 4.98 -11.69 -1.14
N HIS A 134 3.77 -11.60 -0.61
CA HIS A 134 2.85 -12.73 -0.44
C HIS A 134 1.54 -12.48 -1.20
N PRO A 135 1.28 -13.17 -2.33
CA PRO A 135 -0.03 -13.13 -2.97
C PRO A 135 -1.10 -13.68 -2.04
N MET A 136 -2.13 -12.89 -1.76
CA MET A 136 -3.22 -13.29 -0.86
C MET A 136 -4.53 -12.60 -1.20
N GLU A 137 -5.57 -13.02 -0.50
CA GLU A 137 -6.89 -12.38 -0.56
C GLU A 137 -7.26 -11.86 0.83
N ILE A 138 -7.56 -10.57 0.93
CA ILE A 138 -7.99 -9.92 2.18
C ILE A 138 -9.38 -9.31 1.97
N ASN A 139 -10.35 -9.73 2.78
CA ASN A 139 -11.73 -9.26 2.71
C ASN A 139 -12.36 -9.37 1.30
N GLY A 140 -12.04 -10.45 0.56
CA GLY A 140 -12.53 -10.69 -0.79
C GLY A 140 -11.80 -9.92 -1.89
N VAL A 141 -10.71 -9.22 -1.58
CA VAL A 141 -9.88 -8.50 -2.54
C VAL A 141 -8.55 -9.26 -2.73
N LYS A 142 -8.27 -9.66 -3.97
CA LYS A 142 -6.99 -10.29 -4.34
C LYS A 142 -5.92 -9.23 -4.56
N GLY A 143 -4.70 -9.55 -4.17
CA GLY A 143 -3.54 -8.68 -4.33
C GLY A 143 -2.29 -9.31 -3.75
N THR A 144 -1.27 -8.49 -3.55
CA THR A 144 -0.02 -8.90 -2.92
C THR A 144 0.24 -8.06 -1.68
N TYR A 145 0.53 -8.73 -0.58
CA TYR A 145 1.01 -8.13 0.64
C TYR A 145 2.52 -8.04 0.59
N PHE A 146 3.07 -6.87 0.90
CA PHE A 146 4.50 -6.59 0.94
C PHE A 146 4.90 -6.20 2.35
N ALA A 147 5.98 -6.79 2.85
CA ALA A 147 6.56 -6.39 4.12
C ALA A 147 8.09 -6.49 4.11
N VAL A 148 8.76 -5.51 4.70
CA VAL A 148 10.22 -5.44 4.76
C VAL A 148 10.70 -4.85 6.09
N TRP A 149 11.79 -5.37 6.61
CA TRP A 149 12.49 -4.79 7.75
C TRP A 149 13.56 -3.81 7.28
N ALA A 150 13.37 -2.54 7.60
CA ALA A 150 14.25 -1.43 7.22
C ALA A 150 14.39 -0.42 8.38
N PRO A 151 15.05 -0.81 9.50
CA PRO A 151 15.03 -0.06 10.77
C PRO A 151 15.71 1.30 10.69
N HIS A 152 16.53 1.53 9.67
CA HIS A 152 17.23 2.80 9.46
C HIS A 152 16.59 3.65 8.37
N ALA A 153 15.51 3.19 7.75
CA ALA A 153 14.76 3.98 6.78
C ALA A 153 14.00 5.13 7.47
N ARG A 154 13.86 6.24 6.76
CA ARG A 154 12.91 7.29 7.09
C ARG A 154 11.52 6.96 6.54
N ALA A 155 11.46 6.48 5.29
CA ALA A 155 10.27 6.00 4.63
C ALA A 155 10.61 4.87 3.66
N VAL A 156 9.63 4.02 3.37
CA VAL A 156 9.75 2.92 2.40
C VAL A 156 8.51 2.92 1.50
N SER A 157 8.72 2.69 0.21
CA SER A 157 7.64 2.48 -0.76
C SER A 157 7.89 1.22 -1.57
N VAL A 158 6.81 0.57 -2.02
CA VAL A 158 6.91 -0.50 -3.02
C VAL A 158 6.83 0.10 -4.41
N VAL A 159 7.77 -0.25 -5.27
CA VAL A 159 7.82 0.20 -6.67
C VAL A 159 7.96 -0.97 -7.61
N GLY A 160 7.34 -0.86 -8.78
CA GLY A 160 7.35 -1.91 -9.79
C GLY A 160 6.61 -1.50 -11.05
N ASN A 161 6.44 -2.44 -11.99
CA ASN A 161 5.73 -2.15 -13.24
C ASN A 161 4.27 -1.73 -13.02
N PHE A 162 3.65 -2.19 -11.92
CA PHE A 162 2.26 -1.89 -11.56
C PHE A 162 2.02 -0.44 -11.12
N ASN A 163 3.07 0.32 -10.86
CA ASN A 163 3.00 1.74 -10.48
C ASN A 163 4.07 2.60 -11.17
N MET A 164 4.54 2.16 -12.35
CA MET A 164 5.54 2.88 -13.16
C MET A 164 6.82 3.24 -12.37
N TRP A 165 7.15 2.46 -11.35
CA TRP A 165 8.29 2.67 -10.46
C TRP A 165 8.23 3.99 -9.67
N ASP A 166 7.04 4.56 -9.49
CA ASP A 166 6.81 5.78 -8.70
C ASP A 166 6.51 5.44 -7.24
N GLY A 167 7.45 5.73 -6.35
CA GLY A 167 7.32 5.46 -4.92
C GLY A 167 6.26 6.30 -4.22
N ARG A 168 5.77 7.38 -4.84
CA ARG A 168 4.70 8.21 -4.29
C ARG A 168 3.34 7.51 -4.28
N LEU A 169 3.17 6.48 -5.15
CA LEU A 169 1.90 5.78 -5.32
C LEU A 169 1.63 4.73 -4.23
N HIS A 170 2.69 4.12 -3.69
CA HIS A 170 2.55 3.03 -2.72
C HIS A 170 3.53 3.17 -1.53
N PRO A 171 3.49 4.29 -0.79
CA PRO A 171 4.21 4.40 0.47
C PRO A 171 3.67 3.39 1.49
N MET A 172 4.59 2.76 2.23
CA MET A 172 4.28 1.74 3.22
C MET A 172 4.16 2.37 4.62
N ARG A 173 3.32 1.79 5.47
CA ARG A 173 3.30 2.17 6.88
C ARG A 173 4.36 1.42 7.67
N THR A 174 5.00 2.10 8.61
CA THR A 174 5.79 1.44 9.66
C THR A 174 4.87 0.82 10.71
N LEU A 175 5.27 -0.33 11.24
CA LEU A 175 4.57 -1.00 12.32
C LEU A 175 5.25 -0.69 13.65
N GLU A 176 4.61 0.15 14.45
CA GLU A 176 5.13 0.59 15.75
C GLU A 176 6.57 1.15 15.61
N VAL A 177 7.46 0.78 16.51
CA VAL A 177 8.89 1.14 16.49
C VAL A 177 9.80 -0.02 16.00
N SER A 178 9.19 -1.02 15.35
CA SER A 178 9.89 -2.26 14.96
C SER A 178 10.87 -2.08 13.79
N GLY A 179 10.72 -1.02 13.00
CA GLY A 179 11.40 -0.86 11.72
C GLY A 179 10.87 -1.76 10.60
N VAL A 180 9.75 -2.45 10.83
CA VAL A 180 9.03 -3.21 9.80
C VAL A 180 8.05 -2.29 9.08
N TYR A 181 8.07 -2.32 7.76
CA TYR A 181 7.15 -1.60 6.88
C TYR A 181 6.27 -2.61 6.16
N GLU A 182 4.99 -2.28 5.98
CA GLU A 182 4.05 -3.14 5.25
C GLU A 182 3.05 -2.35 4.41
N LEU A 183 2.55 -3.01 3.35
CA LEU A 183 1.41 -2.53 2.55
C LEU A 183 0.79 -3.71 1.80
N PHE A 184 -0.55 -3.80 1.77
CA PHE A 184 -1.26 -4.66 0.84
C PHE A 184 -1.64 -3.85 -0.40
N ILE A 185 -1.26 -4.33 -1.57
CA ILE A 185 -1.56 -3.68 -2.86
C ILE A 185 -2.54 -4.54 -3.64
N PRO A 186 -3.81 -4.12 -3.76
CA PRO A 186 -4.82 -4.78 -4.57
C PRO A 186 -4.40 -4.92 -6.03
N GLY A 187 -4.76 -6.05 -6.67
CA GLY A 187 -4.54 -6.26 -8.10
C GLY A 187 -3.09 -6.57 -8.50
N VAL A 188 -2.13 -6.52 -7.59
CA VAL A 188 -0.77 -6.98 -7.89
C VAL A 188 -0.76 -8.51 -7.87
N GLU A 189 -0.46 -9.10 -9.02
CA GLU A 189 -0.52 -10.55 -9.25
C GLU A 189 0.88 -11.19 -9.20
N PRO A 190 0.97 -12.52 -9.10
CA PRO A 190 2.22 -13.26 -9.30
C PRO A 190 2.91 -12.87 -10.61
N TRP A 191 4.25 -12.91 -10.60
CA TRP A 191 5.16 -12.47 -11.66
C TRP A 191 5.33 -10.94 -11.78
N ALA A 192 4.65 -10.13 -10.95
CA ALA A 192 4.95 -8.71 -10.88
C ALA A 192 6.40 -8.50 -10.40
N VAL A 193 7.10 -7.61 -11.10
CA VAL A 193 8.49 -7.21 -10.75
C VAL A 193 8.45 -6.02 -9.83
N TYR A 194 9.22 -6.05 -8.74
CA TYR A 194 9.22 -4.98 -7.74
C TYR A 194 10.57 -4.78 -7.05
N LYS A 195 10.71 -3.64 -6.42
CA LYS A 195 11.76 -3.28 -5.45
C LYS A 195 11.16 -2.49 -4.30
N TYR A 196 11.94 -2.31 -3.24
CA TYR A 196 11.67 -1.31 -2.23
C TYR A 196 12.47 -0.05 -2.55
N GLN A 197 11.77 1.08 -2.65
CA GLN A 197 12.37 2.41 -2.62
C GLN A 197 12.50 2.82 -1.17
N ILE A 198 13.72 2.97 -0.70
CA ILE A 198 14.03 3.31 0.69
C ILE A 198 14.56 4.73 0.72
N LEU A 199 13.88 5.62 1.44
CA LEU A 199 14.41 6.91 1.80
C LEU A 199 15.23 6.77 3.09
N THR A 200 16.49 7.11 3.03
CA THR A 200 17.39 7.06 4.19
C THR A 200 17.17 8.27 5.11
N ARG A 201 17.75 8.23 6.31
CA ARG A 201 17.77 9.39 7.22
C ARG A 201 18.61 10.56 6.73
N THR A 202 19.46 10.34 5.72
CA THR A 202 20.28 11.35 5.03
C THR A 202 19.64 11.81 3.72
N ASP A 203 18.35 11.55 3.52
CA ASP A 203 17.54 11.91 2.37
C ASP A 203 18.03 11.32 1.02
N GLU A 204 18.78 10.21 1.07
CA GLU A 204 19.13 9.45 -0.13
C GLU A 204 18.04 8.44 -0.49
N ILE A 205 17.74 8.31 -1.77
CA ILE A 205 16.82 7.29 -2.29
C ILE A 205 17.60 6.07 -2.74
N LEU A 206 17.34 4.92 -2.14
CA LEU A 206 17.97 3.65 -2.49
C LEU A 206 16.92 2.67 -3.04
N MET A 207 17.21 2.06 -4.18
CA MET A 207 16.39 1.00 -4.79
C MET A 207 16.95 -0.36 -4.40
N LYS A 208 16.25 -1.11 -3.56
CA LYS A 208 16.71 -2.39 -3.01
C LYS A 208 15.81 -3.55 -3.44
N ALA A 209 16.45 -4.68 -3.77
CA ALA A 209 15.73 -5.94 -3.88
C ALA A 209 15.23 -6.39 -2.50
N ASP A 210 14.18 -7.19 -2.48
CA ASP A 210 13.62 -7.74 -1.26
C ASP A 210 14.52 -8.86 -0.71
N PRO A 211 14.99 -8.77 0.54
CA PRO A 211 15.82 -9.82 1.14
C PRO A 211 15.06 -11.12 1.40
N TYR A 212 13.71 -11.07 1.43
CA TYR A 212 12.83 -12.23 1.61
C TYR A 212 12.11 -12.63 0.32
N ALA A 213 12.58 -12.17 -0.85
CA ALA A 213 11.99 -12.53 -2.12
C ALA A 213 12.10 -14.04 -2.39
N ASN A 214 10.98 -14.66 -2.75
CA ASN A 214 10.96 -16.06 -3.18
C ASN A 214 11.42 -16.27 -4.64
N CYS A 215 11.47 -15.17 -5.43
CA CYS A 215 11.90 -15.18 -6.82
C CYS A 215 12.56 -13.85 -7.18
N ALA A 216 13.48 -13.87 -8.13
CA ALA A 216 14.18 -12.69 -8.62
C ALA A 216 14.30 -12.74 -10.16
N GLU A 217 14.51 -11.57 -10.76
CA GLU A 217 14.83 -11.50 -12.19
C GLU A 217 16.15 -12.21 -12.53
N LEU A 218 16.27 -12.59 -13.80
CA LEU A 218 17.53 -13.10 -14.34
C LEU A 218 18.54 -11.97 -14.52
N ARG A 219 19.80 -12.24 -14.22
CA ARG A 219 20.89 -11.28 -14.45
C ARG A 219 20.95 -10.86 -15.93
N PRO A 220 21.24 -9.60 -16.24
CA PRO A 220 21.80 -8.54 -15.38
C PRO A 220 20.79 -7.80 -14.50
N ASN A 221 19.50 -8.06 -14.66
CA ASN A 221 18.47 -7.48 -13.80
C ASN A 221 18.60 -7.95 -12.34
N ASN A 222 18.02 -7.22 -11.43
CA ASN A 222 18.17 -7.48 -9.98
C ASN A 222 16.95 -7.10 -9.15
N ALA A 223 15.78 -7.02 -9.77
CA ALA A 223 14.56 -6.82 -9.02
C ALA A 223 14.01 -8.15 -8.48
N SER A 224 13.19 -8.05 -7.47
CA SER A 224 12.44 -9.17 -6.92
C SER A 224 11.19 -9.43 -7.75
N VAL A 225 10.69 -10.65 -7.71
CA VAL A 225 9.49 -11.08 -8.44
C VAL A 225 8.50 -11.70 -7.46
N VAL A 226 7.25 -11.27 -7.54
CA VAL A 226 6.17 -11.87 -6.74
C VAL A 226 5.97 -13.32 -7.16
N ALA A 227 6.13 -14.26 -6.25
CA ALA A 227 5.97 -15.68 -6.51
C ALA A 227 4.87 -16.32 -5.65
N ASP A 228 3.99 -17.10 -6.27
CA ASP A 228 3.03 -17.93 -5.56
C ASP A 228 3.57 -19.36 -5.46
N LEU A 229 4.00 -19.76 -4.27
CA LEU A 229 4.56 -21.08 -4.01
C LEU A 229 3.49 -22.14 -3.70
N ARG A 230 2.24 -21.77 -3.51
CA ARG A 230 1.16 -22.68 -3.07
C ARG A 230 0.81 -23.77 -4.08
N GLY A 231 1.12 -23.58 -5.36
CA GLY A 231 0.85 -24.55 -6.43
C GLY A 231 1.94 -25.58 -6.65
N PHE A 232 3.09 -25.46 -5.98
CA PHE A 232 4.21 -26.36 -6.20
C PHE A 232 3.92 -27.75 -5.61
N ARG A 233 4.12 -28.80 -6.42
CA ARG A 233 4.00 -30.20 -6.01
C ARG A 233 5.34 -30.89 -6.16
N TRP A 234 5.85 -31.42 -5.08
CA TRP A 234 7.06 -32.24 -5.08
C TRP A 234 6.82 -33.52 -5.87
N THR A 235 7.72 -33.86 -6.78
CA THR A 235 7.65 -35.07 -7.61
C THR A 235 8.70 -36.11 -7.19
N ASP A 236 9.40 -35.88 -6.10
CA ASP A 236 10.53 -36.62 -5.56
C ASP A 236 10.15 -37.81 -4.66
N ARG A 237 8.84 -38.13 -4.55
CA ARG A 237 8.33 -39.22 -3.69
C ARG A 237 9.02 -40.56 -3.92
N LYS A 238 9.44 -40.83 -5.18
CA LYS A 238 10.19 -42.06 -5.54
C LYS A 238 11.66 -42.01 -5.05
N TRP A 239 12.17 -40.85 -4.75
CA TRP A 239 13.53 -40.63 -4.27
C TRP A 239 13.63 -40.73 -2.76
N MET A 240 12.53 -40.44 -2.05
CA MET A 240 12.45 -40.41 -0.60
C MET A 240 12.03 -41.77 0.01
N THR A 241 11.72 -42.77 -0.82
CA THR A 241 11.43 -44.18 -0.43
C THR A 241 12.57 -45.09 -0.83
#